data_6b0198dd42361ca80823aaf6b9d3ac13
#
_entry.id   6b0198dd42361ca80823aaf6b9d3ac13
#
_cell.length_a   1.000
_cell.length_b   1.000
_cell.length_c   1.000
_cell.angle_alpha   90.00
_cell.angle_beta   90.00
_cell.angle_gamma   90.00
#
_symmetry.space_group_name_H-M   'P 1'
#
loop_
_entity.id
_entity.type
_entity.pdbx_description
1 polymer ?
#
loop_
_entity_poly.entity_id
_entity_poly.type
_entity_poly.pdbx_seq_one_letter_code
_entity_poly.pdbx_strand_id
1 'polypeptide(L)'
;MTTHNRTWLCCVVFLDVVEFTKHHMQAQLAIKTHLDARIRELLDEHSRDDYILLDRGDGAAVCFLLDPESALYFALNLRDAVRAQEGSSVPYNIRTGINLGPIKIVLDVNGDKTTLGEGINCAARIMDFAGAGQIYVSRSFYEVVGCLSQEYAELFSYLGKRADKHVREFEVYEVAPARARPESPAAIQTGTDAARHDREWDAETLQSRVTRLSEEIGPMARILVHRAAQKTDTLEELDRLLAAPDIQVMPAQPNSLAADTGFDPVFLAKAERLLGQRLGPIAAVLVKRAAARASDHAGLARLLAAELADEQEKQLFLSGLEIEP
;
A
#
# COMPACT_ATOMS: atom_id res chain seq x y z
N MET A 1 12.02 24.61 1.89
CA MET A 1 12.61 23.72 0.87
C MET A 1 11.49 22.82 0.35
N THR A 2 11.24 22.88 -0.92
CA THR A 2 10.02 22.44 -1.60
C THR A 2 9.90 20.91 -1.64
N THR A 3 8.92 20.36 -0.95
CA THR A 3 8.48 18.95 -0.93
C THR A 3 7.92 18.45 -2.27
N HIS A 4 8.01 19.28 -3.33
CA HIS A 4 7.30 19.07 -4.61
C HIS A 4 7.89 18.01 -5.55
N ASN A 5 9.01 17.36 -5.22
CA ASN A 5 9.63 16.40 -6.15
C ASN A 5 9.73 14.96 -5.61
N ARG A 6 9.17 14.66 -4.45
CA ARG A 6 9.20 13.30 -3.89
C ARG A 6 8.20 12.41 -4.62
N THR A 7 8.65 11.23 -5.05
CA THR A 7 7.79 10.15 -5.54
C THR A 7 7.40 9.27 -4.36
N TRP A 8 6.10 8.98 -4.25
CA TRP A 8 5.53 8.10 -3.24
C TRP A 8 5.12 6.80 -3.91
N LEU A 9 5.35 5.69 -3.27
CA LEU A 9 4.74 4.40 -3.61
C LEU A 9 3.52 4.24 -2.70
N CYS A 10 2.34 4.16 -3.27
CA CYS A 10 1.11 4.08 -2.50
C CYS A 10 0.07 3.17 -3.14
N CYS A 11 -0.90 2.74 -2.35
CA CYS A 11 -2.05 2.01 -2.84
C CYS A 11 -3.16 2.99 -3.23
N VAL A 12 -3.56 2.95 -4.49
CA VAL A 12 -4.64 3.77 -5.03
C VAL A 12 -5.88 2.91 -5.20
N VAL A 13 -6.95 3.26 -4.50
CA VAL A 13 -8.29 2.73 -4.70
C VAL A 13 -9.04 3.71 -5.58
N PHE A 14 -9.32 3.33 -6.82
CA PHE A 14 -10.12 4.11 -7.75
C PHE A 14 -11.50 3.48 -7.87
N LEU A 15 -12.54 4.26 -7.70
CA LEU A 15 -13.92 3.77 -7.75
C LEU A 15 -14.83 4.71 -8.56
N ASP A 16 -15.88 4.13 -9.11
CA ASP A 16 -16.83 4.83 -9.99
C ASP A 16 -18.23 4.20 -9.85
N VAL A 17 -19.26 5.03 -9.94
CA VAL A 17 -20.65 4.58 -9.93
C VAL A 17 -21.03 4.09 -11.33
N VAL A 18 -21.44 2.82 -11.39
CA VAL A 18 -21.84 2.20 -12.64
C VAL A 18 -23.06 2.90 -13.22
N GLU A 19 -22.95 3.33 -14.49
CA GLU A 19 -24.03 3.99 -15.24
C GLU A 19 -24.56 5.31 -14.62
N PHE A 20 -23.73 6.02 -13.84
CA PHE A 20 -24.10 7.26 -13.17
C PHE A 20 -24.82 8.26 -14.10
N THR A 21 -24.32 8.45 -15.31
CA THR A 21 -24.85 9.41 -16.29
C THR A 21 -26.23 9.02 -16.86
N LYS A 22 -26.69 7.79 -16.66
CA LYS A 22 -28.03 7.35 -17.04
C LYS A 22 -29.12 7.79 -16.06
N HIS A 23 -28.72 8.18 -14.85
CA HIS A 23 -29.66 8.69 -13.85
C HIS A 23 -30.00 10.17 -14.12
N HIS A 24 -31.22 10.57 -13.80
CA HIS A 24 -31.60 11.98 -13.81
C HIS A 24 -30.93 12.74 -12.66
N MET A 25 -30.79 14.06 -12.79
CA MET A 25 -30.00 14.92 -11.87
C MET A 25 -30.33 14.70 -10.39
N GLN A 26 -31.58 14.57 -10.01
CA GLN A 26 -31.99 14.37 -8.60
C GLN A 26 -31.52 13.03 -8.07
N ALA A 27 -31.56 11.97 -8.88
CA ALA A 27 -31.01 10.66 -8.53
C ALA A 27 -29.48 10.71 -8.44
N GLN A 28 -28.80 11.39 -9.39
CA GLN A 28 -27.34 11.59 -9.31
C GLN A 28 -26.93 12.28 -8.03
N LEU A 29 -27.66 13.34 -7.60
CA LEU A 29 -27.39 14.02 -6.34
C LEU A 29 -27.58 13.10 -5.13
N ALA A 30 -28.65 12.30 -5.10
CA ALA A 30 -28.92 11.38 -4.01
C ALA A 30 -27.82 10.29 -3.93
N ILE A 31 -27.41 9.71 -5.05
CA ILE A 31 -26.33 8.72 -5.15
C ILE A 31 -25.02 9.33 -4.67
N LYS A 32 -24.65 10.51 -5.17
CA LYS A 32 -23.41 11.20 -4.78
C LYS A 32 -23.38 11.49 -3.28
N THR A 33 -24.47 12.04 -2.73
CA THR A 33 -24.57 12.34 -1.30
C THR A 33 -24.39 11.08 -0.44
N HIS A 34 -25.03 9.98 -0.83
CA HIS A 34 -24.94 8.71 -0.13
C HIS A 34 -23.53 8.12 -0.21
N LEU A 35 -22.93 8.08 -1.42
CA LEU A 35 -21.58 7.56 -1.62
C LEU A 35 -20.55 8.35 -0.83
N ASP A 36 -20.61 9.68 -0.87
CA ASP A 36 -19.70 10.55 -0.11
C ASP A 36 -19.80 10.34 1.39
N ALA A 37 -21.02 10.12 1.91
CA ALA A 37 -21.22 9.81 3.32
C ALA A 37 -20.54 8.49 3.71
N ARG A 38 -20.70 7.43 2.90
CA ARG A 38 -20.06 6.12 3.15
C ARG A 38 -18.53 6.21 3.05
N ILE A 39 -17.99 6.94 2.07
CA ILE A 39 -16.55 7.16 1.94
C ILE A 39 -16.01 7.88 3.17
N ARG A 40 -16.66 8.94 3.64
CA ARG A 40 -16.22 9.68 4.83
C ARG A 40 -16.24 8.81 6.08
N GLU A 41 -17.33 8.10 6.32
CA GLU A 41 -17.47 7.19 7.47
C GLU A 41 -16.34 6.17 7.54
N LEU A 42 -15.97 5.55 6.41
CA LEU A 42 -14.89 4.59 6.35
C LEU A 42 -13.50 5.23 6.49
N LEU A 43 -13.35 6.48 6.08
CA LEU A 43 -12.08 7.21 6.20
C LEU A 43 -11.90 7.89 7.57
N ASP A 44 -12.95 8.05 8.36
CA ASP A 44 -12.87 8.63 9.72
C ASP A 44 -12.08 7.72 10.68
N GLU A 45 -11.93 6.42 10.35
CA GLU A 45 -11.04 5.49 11.07
C GLU A 45 -9.54 5.72 10.78
N HIS A 46 -9.22 6.55 9.79
CA HIS A 46 -7.85 6.81 9.32
C HIS A 46 -7.41 8.24 9.64
N SER A 47 -6.13 8.42 9.94
CA SER A 47 -5.55 9.76 10.06
C SER A 47 -5.58 10.47 8.70
N ARG A 48 -5.90 11.76 8.69
CA ARG A 48 -5.90 12.62 7.48
C ARG A 48 -4.56 12.67 6.75
N ASP A 49 -3.48 12.35 7.44
CA ASP A 49 -2.13 12.30 6.84
C ASP A 49 -1.82 10.97 6.16
N ASP A 50 -2.63 9.92 6.39
CA ASP A 50 -2.39 8.57 5.88
C ASP A 50 -3.00 8.35 4.49
N TYR A 51 -3.87 9.26 4.03
CA TYR A 51 -4.50 9.17 2.72
C TYR A 51 -4.67 10.52 2.02
N ILE A 52 -4.90 10.46 0.70
CA ILE A 52 -5.35 11.59 -0.11
C ILE A 52 -6.63 11.17 -0.81
N LEU A 53 -7.71 11.93 -0.58
CA LEU A 53 -9.00 11.72 -1.24
C LEU A 53 -9.15 12.70 -2.41
N LEU A 54 -9.48 12.16 -3.58
CA LEU A 54 -9.75 12.91 -4.81
C LEU A 54 -11.20 12.65 -5.21
N ASP A 55 -12.04 13.66 -5.10
CA ASP A 55 -13.41 13.62 -5.63
C ASP A 55 -13.38 13.69 -7.16
N ARG A 56 -14.16 12.80 -7.81
CA ARG A 56 -14.25 12.71 -9.28
C ARG A 56 -15.65 13.00 -9.80
N GLY A 57 -16.57 13.43 -8.95
CA GLY A 57 -17.97 13.70 -9.30
C GLY A 57 -18.84 12.44 -9.22
N ASP A 58 -18.65 11.50 -10.12
CA ASP A 58 -19.36 10.20 -10.18
C ASP A 58 -18.64 9.07 -9.42
N GLY A 59 -17.51 9.37 -8.80
CA GLY A 59 -16.70 8.44 -8.04
C GLY A 59 -15.63 9.14 -7.24
N ALA A 60 -14.61 8.40 -6.83
CA ALA A 60 -13.49 8.92 -6.07
C ALA A 60 -12.19 8.14 -6.34
N ALA A 61 -11.05 8.73 -6.00
CA ALA A 61 -9.81 8.01 -5.83
C ALA A 61 -9.25 8.27 -4.43
N VAL A 62 -8.90 7.20 -3.70
CA VAL A 62 -8.27 7.28 -2.39
C VAL A 62 -6.88 6.70 -2.48
N CYS A 63 -5.87 7.52 -2.21
CA CYS A 63 -4.47 7.12 -2.21
C CYS A 63 -4.02 6.87 -0.76
N PHE A 64 -3.90 5.61 -0.35
CA PHE A 64 -3.36 5.21 0.95
C PHE A 64 -1.83 5.22 0.88
N LEU A 65 -1.21 6.03 1.74
CA LEU A 65 0.22 6.36 1.63
C LEU A 65 1.13 5.32 2.32
N LEU A 66 0.61 4.54 3.27
CA LEU A 66 1.43 3.73 4.17
C LEU A 66 1.04 2.24 4.20
N ASP A 67 -0.25 1.91 4.06
CA ASP A 67 -0.75 0.57 4.36
C ASP A 67 -1.60 -0.01 3.24
N PRO A 68 -1.11 -1.08 2.56
CA PRO A 68 -1.88 -1.75 1.51
C PRO A 68 -3.14 -2.46 2.00
N GLU A 69 -3.13 -2.97 3.25
CA GLU A 69 -4.29 -3.65 3.83
C GLU A 69 -5.45 -2.67 4.04
N SER A 70 -5.16 -1.44 4.49
CA SER A 70 -6.16 -0.37 4.60
C SER A 70 -6.88 -0.10 3.27
N ALA A 71 -6.15 -0.12 2.16
CA ALA A 71 -6.74 0.04 0.83
C ALA A 71 -7.69 -1.11 0.48
N LEU A 72 -7.33 -2.35 0.81
CA LEU A 72 -8.17 -3.52 0.58
C LEU A 72 -9.43 -3.48 1.43
N TYR A 73 -9.30 -3.24 2.75
CA TYR A 73 -10.44 -3.21 3.67
C TYR A 73 -11.39 -2.05 3.37
N PHE A 74 -10.86 -0.87 3.03
CA PHE A 74 -11.67 0.24 2.58
C PHE A 74 -12.53 -0.15 1.36
N ALA A 75 -11.93 -0.77 0.34
CA ALA A 75 -12.65 -1.17 -0.87
C ALA A 75 -13.71 -2.25 -0.58
N LEU A 76 -13.39 -3.25 0.27
CA LEU A 76 -14.32 -4.30 0.67
C LEU A 76 -15.51 -3.73 1.47
N ASN A 77 -15.23 -2.91 2.49
CA ASN A 77 -16.25 -2.31 3.34
C ASN A 77 -17.16 -1.37 2.54
N LEU A 78 -16.59 -0.55 1.65
CA LEU A 78 -17.37 0.35 0.81
C LEU A 78 -18.28 -0.41 -0.16
N ARG A 79 -17.77 -1.46 -0.81
CA ARG A 79 -18.58 -2.33 -1.66
C ARG A 79 -19.75 -2.92 -0.88
N ASP A 80 -19.51 -3.43 0.32
CA ASP A 80 -20.53 -4.08 1.13
C ASP A 80 -21.55 -3.07 1.65
N ALA A 81 -21.13 -1.86 2.08
CA ALA A 81 -22.01 -0.76 2.47
C ALA A 81 -22.90 -0.29 1.31
N VAL A 82 -22.33 -0.16 0.10
CA VAL A 82 -23.12 0.19 -1.10
C VAL A 82 -24.10 -0.93 -1.47
N ARG A 83 -23.71 -2.21 -1.33
CA ARG A 83 -24.59 -3.34 -1.58
C ARG A 83 -25.76 -3.43 -0.60
N ALA A 84 -25.54 -3.08 0.65
CA ALA A 84 -26.59 -3.04 1.67
C ALA A 84 -27.66 -1.97 1.36
N GLN A 85 -27.31 -0.91 0.59
CA GLN A 85 -28.20 0.20 0.21
C GLN A 85 -28.84 0.91 1.41
N GLU A 86 -28.29 0.76 2.62
CA GLU A 86 -28.83 1.38 3.83
C GLU A 86 -28.76 2.90 3.76
N GLY A 87 -29.93 3.54 3.83
CA GLY A 87 -30.04 5.01 3.73
C GLY A 87 -29.99 5.56 2.30
N SER A 88 -29.85 4.71 1.28
CA SER A 88 -29.95 5.15 -0.11
C SER A 88 -31.41 5.18 -0.60
N SER A 89 -31.79 6.30 -1.20
CA SER A 89 -33.12 6.44 -1.84
C SER A 89 -33.15 5.96 -3.29
N VAL A 90 -31.95 5.69 -3.87
CA VAL A 90 -31.79 5.25 -5.26
C VAL A 90 -30.81 4.08 -5.29
N PRO A 91 -31.18 2.91 -5.84
CA PRO A 91 -30.26 1.79 -5.96
C PRO A 91 -29.15 2.11 -6.97
N TYR A 92 -27.90 1.80 -6.61
CA TYR A 92 -26.73 1.94 -7.47
C TYR A 92 -25.67 0.90 -7.12
N ASN A 93 -24.68 0.75 -7.97
CA ASN A 93 -23.52 -0.08 -7.74
C ASN A 93 -22.25 0.71 -8.04
N ILE A 94 -21.16 0.29 -7.43
CA ILE A 94 -19.83 0.80 -7.73
C ILE A 94 -18.97 -0.29 -8.37
N ARG A 95 -17.97 0.12 -9.14
CA ARG A 95 -16.86 -0.71 -9.60
C ARG A 95 -15.58 -0.13 -9.04
N THR A 96 -14.62 -0.98 -8.70
CA THR A 96 -13.42 -0.56 -7.99
C THR A 96 -12.17 -1.19 -8.59
N GLY A 97 -11.12 -0.38 -8.74
CA GLY A 97 -9.79 -0.83 -9.13
C GLY A 97 -8.75 -0.44 -8.08
N ILE A 98 -7.88 -1.37 -7.69
CA ILE A 98 -6.79 -1.11 -6.75
C ILE A 98 -5.45 -1.36 -7.43
N ASN A 99 -4.53 -0.42 -7.24
CA ASN A 99 -3.16 -0.53 -7.75
C ASN A 99 -2.15 -0.04 -6.73
N LEU A 100 -1.04 -0.74 -6.58
CA LEU A 100 0.16 -0.24 -5.89
C LEU A 100 1.10 0.33 -6.93
N GLY A 101 1.42 1.61 -6.80
CA GLY A 101 2.29 2.26 -7.79
C GLY A 101 2.76 3.66 -7.41
N PRO A 102 3.68 4.23 -8.23
CA PRO A 102 4.28 5.53 -7.95
C PRO A 102 3.30 6.68 -8.25
N ILE A 103 3.27 7.66 -7.33
CA ILE A 103 2.57 8.93 -7.48
C ILE A 103 3.45 10.10 -7.05
N LYS A 104 3.09 11.29 -7.49
CA LYS A 104 3.56 12.56 -6.93
C LYS A 104 2.38 13.31 -6.33
N ILE A 105 2.59 13.89 -5.16
CA ILE A 105 1.62 14.76 -4.52
C ILE A 105 1.91 16.17 -4.98
N VAL A 106 0.92 16.83 -5.53
CA VAL A 106 0.99 18.22 -5.99
C VAL A 106 -0.21 19.01 -5.48
N LEU A 107 -0.21 20.32 -5.62
CA LEU A 107 -1.40 21.13 -5.36
C LEU A 107 -2.17 21.33 -6.67
N ASP A 108 -3.48 21.26 -6.61
CA ASP A 108 -4.36 21.59 -7.72
C ASP A 108 -4.54 23.13 -7.86
N VAL A 109 -5.41 23.55 -8.76
CA VAL A 109 -5.70 24.97 -9.02
C VAL A 109 -6.36 25.69 -7.83
N ASN A 110 -6.95 24.94 -6.90
CA ASN A 110 -7.59 25.47 -5.69
C ASN A 110 -6.62 25.49 -4.49
N GLY A 111 -5.43 24.92 -4.64
CA GLY A 111 -4.44 24.77 -3.57
C GLY A 111 -4.62 23.49 -2.74
N ASP A 112 -5.50 22.58 -3.14
CA ASP A 112 -5.73 21.32 -2.46
C ASP A 112 -4.72 20.24 -2.92
N LYS A 113 -4.40 19.30 -2.02
CA LYS A 113 -3.53 18.18 -2.35
C LYS A 113 -4.20 17.28 -3.40
N THR A 114 -3.53 17.07 -4.52
CA THR A 114 -3.91 16.11 -5.56
C THR A 114 -2.73 15.22 -5.94
N THR A 115 -2.97 14.18 -6.73
CA THR A 115 -1.94 13.22 -7.12
C THR A 115 -1.81 13.09 -8.63
N LEU A 116 -0.57 12.93 -9.08
CA LEU A 116 -0.22 12.64 -10.47
C LEU A 116 0.67 11.41 -10.52
N GLY A 117 0.58 10.65 -11.58
CA GLY A 117 1.52 9.56 -11.85
C GLY A 117 0.86 8.28 -12.34
N GLU A 118 1.70 7.32 -12.67
CA GLU A 118 1.26 6.04 -13.23
C GLU A 118 0.43 5.22 -12.22
N GLY A 119 0.71 5.39 -10.91
CA GLY A 119 -0.02 4.69 -9.86
C GLY A 119 -1.53 4.92 -9.93
N ILE A 120 -1.97 6.18 -10.08
CA ILE A 120 -3.40 6.50 -10.20
C ILE A 120 -3.96 6.13 -11.57
N ASN A 121 -3.19 6.29 -12.64
CA ASN A 121 -3.62 5.93 -13.99
C ASN A 121 -3.86 4.42 -14.11
N CYS A 122 -2.97 3.60 -13.56
CA CYS A 122 -3.15 2.14 -13.52
C CYS A 122 -4.39 1.75 -12.71
N ALA A 123 -4.63 2.34 -11.53
CA ALA A 123 -5.82 2.06 -10.73
C ALA A 123 -7.10 2.32 -11.53
N ALA A 124 -7.18 3.46 -12.24
CA ALA A 124 -8.30 3.79 -13.12
C ALA A 124 -8.49 2.75 -14.25
N ARG A 125 -7.40 2.26 -14.87
CA ARG A 125 -7.47 1.22 -15.91
C ARG A 125 -7.93 -0.13 -15.35
N ILE A 126 -7.44 -0.52 -14.18
CA ILE A 126 -7.88 -1.73 -13.49
C ILE A 126 -9.38 -1.65 -13.18
N MET A 127 -9.86 -0.48 -12.70
CA MET A 127 -11.28 -0.24 -12.46
C MET A 127 -12.13 -0.36 -13.74
N ASP A 128 -11.64 0.14 -14.87
CA ASP A 128 -12.35 0.07 -16.15
C ASP A 128 -12.67 -1.37 -16.61
N PHE A 129 -11.90 -2.36 -16.13
CA PHE A 129 -12.17 -3.78 -16.40
C PHE A 129 -13.23 -4.38 -15.47
N ALA A 130 -13.54 -3.73 -14.35
CA ALA A 130 -14.45 -4.23 -13.34
C ALA A 130 -15.91 -3.93 -13.69
N GLY A 131 -16.80 -4.87 -13.39
CA GLY A 131 -18.25 -4.71 -13.47
C GLY A 131 -18.86 -4.22 -12.16
N ALA A 132 -20.18 -4.12 -12.13
CA ALA A 132 -20.96 -3.72 -10.96
C ALA A 132 -20.68 -4.60 -9.74
N GLY A 133 -20.29 -3.99 -8.62
CA GLY A 133 -19.97 -4.67 -7.36
C GLY A 133 -18.68 -5.48 -7.37
N GLN A 134 -17.84 -5.36 -8.42
CA GLN A 134 -16.55 -6.04 -8.49
C GLN A 134 -15.41 -5.13 -8.01
N ILE A 135 -14.42 -5.75 -7.38
CA ILE A 135 -13.15 -5.12 -7.01
C ILE A 135 -12.06 -5.86 -7.76
N TYR A 136 -11.34 -5.16 -8.62
CA TYR A 136 -10.20 -5.70 -9.35
C TYR A 136 -8.91 -5.07 -8.83
N VAL A 137 -7.84 -5.86 -8.84
CA VAL A 137 -6.54 -5.38 -8.39
C VAL A 137 -5.46 -5.67 -9.42
N SER A 138 -4.44 -4.82 -9.43
CA SER A 138 -3.26 -5.02 -10.27
C SER A 138 -2.36 -6.13 -9.71
N ARG A 139 -1.48 -6.66 -10.56
CA ARG A 139 -0.43 -7.59 -10.16
C ARG A 139 0.45 -7.04 -9.04
N SER A 140 0.86 -5.75 -9.11
CA SER A 140 1.72 -5.13 -8.10
C SER A 140 1.05 -5.10 -6.73
N PHE A 141 -0.26 -4.88 -6.66
CA PHE A 141 -1.00 -4.92 -5.42
C PHE A 141 -1.13 -6.36 -4.89
N TYR A 142 -1.50 -7.32 -5.77
CA TYR A 142 -1.60 -8.73 -5.43
C TYR A 142 -0.28 -9.30 -4.89
N GLU A 143 0.84 -9.02 -5.54
CA GLU A 143 2.16 -9.51 -5.12
C GLU A 143 2.56 -9.04 -3.72
N VAL A 144 2.09 -7.87 -3.28
CA VAL A 144 2.36 -7.35 -1.93
C VAL A 144 1.38 -7.91 -0.91
N VAL A 145 0.07 -7.81 -1.16
CA VAL A 145 -0.95 -8.21 -0.18
C VAL A 145 -1.12 -9.71 -0.11
N GLY A 146 -1.07 -10.41 -1.24
CA GLY A 146 -1.18 -11.87 -1.29
C GLY A 146 -0.02 -12.62 -0.62
N CYS A 147 1.13 -11.94 -0.41
CA CYS A 147 2.27 -12.52 0.32
C CYS A 147 2.17 -12.37 1.85
N LEU A 148 1.20 -11.61 2.37
CA LEU A 148 1.09 -11.37 3.81
C LEU A 148 0.63 -12.62 4.57
N SER A 149 -0.30 -13.39 4.00
CA SER A 149 -0.72 -14.70 4.52
C SER A 149 -1.39 -15.53 3.42
N GLN A 150 -1.58 -16.83 3.68
CA GLN A 150 -2.34 -17.71 2.78
C GLN A 150 -3.80 -17.25 2.64
N GLU A 151 -4.41 -16.74 3.71
CA GLU A 151 -5.78 -16.23 3.72
C GLU A 151 -5.93 -15.03 2.78
N TYR A 152 -4.94 -14.12 2.76
CA TYR A 152 -4.92 -13.03 1.79
C TYR A 152 -4.74 -13.54 0.36
N ALA A 153 -3.87 -14.52 0.12
CA ALA A 153 -3.68 -15.09 -1.21
C ALA A 153 -4.98 -15.72 -1.77
N GLU A 154 -5.76 -16.37 -0.92
CA GLU A 154 -7.04 -17.01 -1.27
C GLU A 154 -8.16 -15.99 -1.60
N LEU A 155 -8.01 -14.72 -1.19
CA LEU A 155 -8.96 -13.66 -1.56
C LEU A 155 -8.89 -13.29 -3.05
N PHE A 156 -7.80 -13.60 -3.74
CA PHE A 156 -7.56 -13.13 -5.09
C PHE A 156 -7.70 -14.26 -6.11
N SER A 157 -8.49 -14.02 -7.14
CA SER A 157 -8.63 -14.91 -8.30
C SER A 157 -8.01 -14.27 -9.54
N TYR A 158 -7.03 -14.94 -10.14
CA TYR A 158 -6.40 -14.44 -11.36
C TYR A 158 -7.36 -14.49 -12.55
N LEU A 159 -7.58 -13.34 -13.19
CA LEU A 159 -8.48 -13.19 -14.35
C LEU A 159 -7.75 -13.16 -15.70
N GLY A 160 -6.42 -13.28 -15.68
CA GLY A 160 -5.60 -13.19 -16.88
C GLY A 160 -5.20 -11.76 -17.24
N LYS A 161 -4.65 -11.63 -18.44
CA LYS A 161 -4.27 -10.34 -19.01
C LYS A 161 -5.47 -9.64 -19.65
N ARG A 162 -5.59 -8.35 -19.38
CA ARG A 162 -6.59 -7.45 -19.97
C ARG A 162 -5.88 -6.32 -20.70
N ALA A 163 -6.33 -5.98 -21.89
CA ALA A 163 -5.79 -4.85 -22.65
C ALA A 163 -6.72 -3.64 -22.52
N ASP A 164 -6.13 -2.48 -22.27
CA ASP A 164 -6.87 -1.21 -22.30
C ASP A 164 -7.08 -0.72 -23.76
N LYS A 165 -7.78 0.39 -23.91
CA LYS A 165 -8.02 1.01 -25.24
C LYS A 165 -6.74 1.46 -25.97
N HIS A 166 -5.59 1.51 -25.25
CA HIS A 166 -4.29 1.86 -25.81
C HIS A 166 -3.39 0.61 -26.00
N VAL A 167 -3.99 -0.59 -25.95
CA VAL A 167 -3.31 -1.89 -26.15
C VAL A 167 -2.22 -2.17 -25.09
N ARG A 168 -2.29 -1.50 -23.91
CA ARG A 168 -1.43 -1.86 -22.77
C ARG A 168 -2.06 -3.03 -22.04
N GLU A 169 -1.26 -4.06 -21.79
CA GLU A 169 -1.68 -5.25 -21.05
C GLU A 169 -1.51 -5.06 -19.54
N PHE A 170 -2.52 -5.50 -18.79
CA PHE A 170 -2.54 -5.52 -17.34
C PHE A 170 -2.89 -6.93 -16.87
N GLU A 171 -2.12 -7.48 -15.94
CA GLU A 171 -2.51 -8.68 -15.21
C GLU A 171 -3.47 -8.27 -14.09
N VAL A 172 -4.65 -8.87 -14.12
CA VAL A 172 -5.78 -8.47 -13.27
C VAL A 172 -6.20 -9.63 -12.39
N TYR A 173 -6.49 -9.32 -11.13
CA TYR A 173 -7.03 -10.24 -10.16
C TYR A 173 -8.35 -9.70 -9.61
N GLU A 174 -9.32 -10.56 -9.38
CA GLU A 174 -10.57 -10.21 -8.71
C GLU A 174 -10.47 -10.51 -7.23
N VAL A 175 -10.96 -9.58 -6.41
CA VAL A 175 -11.11 -9.80 -4.97
C VAL A 175 -12.43 -10.54 -4.72
N ALA A 176 -12.35 -11.69 -4.05
CA ALA A 176 -13.48 -12.55 -3.75
C ALA A 176 -14.66 -11.81 -3.09
N PRO A 177 -15.92 -12.21 -3.35
CA PRO A 177 -17.08 -11.67 -2.67
C PRO A 177 -17.05 -12.01 -1.16
N ALA A 178 -17.70 -11.19 -0.35
CA ALA A 178 -17.67 -11.15 1.14
C ALA A 178 -17.79 -12.47 1.92
N ARG A 179 -18.17 -13.57 1.29
CA ARG A 179 -18.30 -14.90 1.95
C ARG A 179 -16.98 -15.60 2.27
N ALA A 180 -15.85 -15.12 1.73
CA ALA A 180 -14.50 -15.67 1.94
C ALA A 180 -13.57 -14.73 2.69
N ARG A 181 -14.13 -13.75 3.43
CA ARG A 181 -13.34 -12.73 4.12
C ARG A 181 -12.59 -13.35 5.29
N PRO A 182 -11.24 -13.24 5.38
CA PRO A 182 -10.55 -13.40 6.65
C PRO A 182 -11.08 -12.33 7.60
N GLU A 183 -11.32 -12.71 8.85
CA GLU A 183 -11.68 -11.72 9.87
C GLU A 183 -10.56 -10.67 9.92
N SER A 184 -10.94 -9.39 9.81
CA SER A 184 -10.00 -8.29 10.01
C SER A 184 -9.22 -8.54 11.29
N PRO A 185 -7.90 -8.33 11.33
CA PRO A 185 -7.11 -8.49 12.56
C PRO A 185 -7.66 -7.68 13.75
N ALA A 186 -8.54 -6.70 13.50
CA ALA A 186 -9.26 -5.95 14.52
C ALA A 186 -10.38 -6.73 15.25
N ALA A 187 -10.73 -7.97 14.81
CA ALA A 187 -11.85 -8.74 15.37
C ALA A 187 -11.41 -10.05 16.03
N ILE A 188 -10.27 -10.09 16.73
CA ILE A 188 -10.06 -11.11 17.75
C ILE A 188 -10.84 -10.67 18.98
N GLN A 189 -12.12 -11.00 19.00
CA GLN A 189 -12.94 -10.91 20.20
C GLN A 189 -12.48 -12.03 21.14
N THR A 190 -11.58 -11.71 22.08
CA THR A 190 -11.55 -12.46 23.32
C THR A 190 -12.82 -12.06 24.06
N GLY A 191 -13.78 -12.97 24.13
CA GLY A 191 -14.98 -12.80 24.91
C GLY A 191 -14.63 -12.55 26.37
N THR A 192 -14.94 -11.39 26.84
CA THR A 192 -15.46 -11.07 28.18
C THR A 192 -15.99 -9.64 28.13
N ASP A 193 -17.25 -9.48 28.51
CA ASP A 193 -17.88 -8.19 28.80
C ASP A 193 -17.04 -7.36 29.76
N ALA A 194 -16.50 -6.25 29.26
CA ALA A 194 -16.11 -5.13 30.09
C ALA A 194 -16.17 -3.86 29.22
N ALA A 195 -16.90 -2.88 29.70
CA ALA A 195 -17.16 -1.57 29.12
C ALA A 195 -15.94 -1.00 28.38
N ARG A 196 -16.09 -0.73 27.06
CA ARG A 196 -15.19 0.13 26.31
C ARG A 196 -15.26 1.53 26.93
N HIS A 197 -14.23 1.88 27.70
CA HIS A 197 -13.93 3.28 27.99
C HIS A 197 -13.18 3.81 26.78
N ASP A 198 -13.79 4.78 26.08
CA ASP A 198 -13.10 5.66 25.14
C ASP A 198 -12.02 6.43 25.92
N ARG A 199 -10.82 5.90 25.98
CA ARG A 199 -9.64 6.65 26.38
C ARG A 199 -8.94 7.13 25.11
N GLU A 200 -9.18 8.38 24.84
CA GLU A 200 -8.41 9.17 23.89
C GLU A 200 -6.97 9.29 24.43
N TRP A 201 -6.01 8.62 23.78
CA TRP A 201 -4.60 8.82 24.09
C TRP A 201 -4.23 10.27 23.81
N ASP A 202 -3.57 10.92 24.76
CA ASP A 202 -3.02 12.24 24.53
C ASP A 202 -2.06 12.24 23.34
N ALA A 203 -2.34 13.08 22.34
CA ALA A 203 -1.58 13.14 21.09
C ALA A 203 -0.09 13.46 21.32
N GLU A 204 0.23 14.28 22.34
CA GLU A 204 1.60 14.64 22.73
C GLU A 204 2.34 13.40 23.28
N THR A 205 1.65 12.58 24.04
CA THR A 205 2.16 11.33 24.59
C THR A 205 2.52 10.33 23.50
N LEU A 206 1.66 10.11 22.51
CA LEU A 206 1.96 9.23 21.38
C LEU A 206 3.08 9.80 20.51
N GLN A 207 3.05 11.10 20.23
CA GLN A 207 4.06 11.77 19.40
C GLN A 207 5.46 11.68 20.02
N SER A 208 5.60 11.79 21.33
CA SER A 208 6.88 11.66 22.02
C SER A 208 7.50 10.27 21.82
N ARG A 209 6.66 9.22 21.84
CA ARG A 209 7.11 7.83 21.62
C ARG A 209 7.45 7.57 20.17
N VAL A 210 6.68 8.14 19.25
CA VAL A 210 6.98 8.09 17.81
C VAL A 210 8.33 8.73 17.54
N THR A 211 8.61 9.91 18.09
CA THR A 211 9.89 10.60 17.91
C THR A 211 11.05 9.76 18.42
N ARG A 212 10.96 9.24 19.65
CA ARG A 212 12.00 8.39 20.26
C ARG A 212 12.27 7.14 19.43
N LEU A 213 11.21 6.42 19.04
CA LEU A 213 11.34 5.17 18.30
C LEU A 213 11.76 5.42 16.84
N SER A 214 11.48 6.60 16.27
CA SER A 214 11.88 6.97 14.91
C SER A 214 13.40 7.11 14.75
N GLU A 215 14.13 7.41 15.83
CA GLU A 215 15.60 7.43 15.84
C GLU A 215 16.19 6.03 15.67
N GLU A 216 15.48 4.98 16.15
CA GLU A 216 15.93 3.59 16.10
C GLU A 216 15.44 2.85 14.84
N ILE A 217 14.17 3.00 14.47
CA ILE A 217 13.52 2.20 13.41
C ILE A 217 12.94 3.04 12.27
N GLY A 218 13.18 4.35 12.27
CA GLY A 218 12.74 5.25 11.20
C GLY A 218 11.21 5.40 11.12
N PRO A 219 10.64 5.57 9.88
CA PRO A 219 9.22 5.88 9.69
C PRO A 219 8.24 4.84 10.23
N MET A 220 8.70 3.61 10.45
CA MET A 220 7.88 2.51 11.00
C MET A 220 7.47 2.74 12.46
N ALA A 221 8.18 3.62 13.18
CA ALA A 221 7.90 3.95 14.57
C ALA A 221 6.45 4.41 14.79
N ARG A 222 5.93 5.24 13.90
CA ARG A 222 4.56 5.77 14.00
C ARG A 222 3.52 4.64 13.95
N ILE A 223 3.68 3.71 13.02
CA ILE A 223 2.77 2.56 12.86
C ILE A 223 2.80 1.67 14.11
N LEU A 224 4.01 1.38 14.61
CA LEU A 224 4.17 0.53 15.78
C LEU A 224 3.61 1.16 17.05
N VAL A 225 3.83 2.47 17.27
CA VAL A 225 3.27 3.18 18.42
C VAL A 225 1.74 3.20 18.38
N HIS A 226 1.13 3.53 17.24
CA HIS A 226 -0.32 3.52 17.11
C HIS A 226 -0.92 2.12 17.27
N ARG A 227 -0.28 1.10 16.71
CA ARG A 227 -0.72 -0.31 16.86
C ARG A 227 -0.59 -0.82 18.29
N ALA A 228 0.45 -0.40 19.01
CA ALA A 228 0.63 -0.72 20.42
C ALA A 228 -0.40 0.03 21.28
N ALA A 229 -0.66 1.30 20.98
CA ALA A 229 -1.67 2.12 21.68
C ALA A 229 -3.10 1.57 21.53
N GLN A 230 -3.43 0.94 20.40
CA GLN A 230 -4.71 0.26 20.20
C GLN A 230 -4.88 -1.03 21.02
N LYS A 231 -3.77 -1.60 21.49
CA LYS A 231 -3.74 -2.88 22.24
C LYS A 231 -3.57 -2.71 23.74
N THR A 232 -3.35 -1.49 24.22
CA THR A 232 -3.00 -1.22 25.62
C THR A 232 -3.80 -0.04 26.17
N ASP A 233 -4.14 -0.12 27.45
CA ASP A 233 -4.88 0.91 28.16
C ASP A 233 -3.99 1.73 29.11
N THR A 234 -2.71 1.35 29.28
CA THR A 234 -1.79 2.01 30.20
C THR A 234 -0.47 2.35 29.52
N LEU A 235 0.15 3.47 29.97
CA LEU A 235 1.45 3.93 29.49
C LEU A 235 2.57 2.88 29.74
N GLU A 236 2.51 2.19 30.88
CA GLU A 236 3.49 1.16 31.23
C GLU A 236 3.40 -0.05 30.28
N GLU A 237 2.21 -0.41 29.89
CA GLU A 237 1.94 -1.51 28.97
C GLU A 237 2.31 -1.15 27.53
N LEU A 238 2.03 0.10 27.12
CA LEU A 238 2.46 0.66 25.85
C LEU A 238 4.00 0.67 25.75
N ASP A 239 4.70 1.19 26.77
CA ASP A 239 6.15 1.24 26.79
C ASP A 239 6.76 -0.18 26.87
N ARG A 240 6.09 -1.13 27.53
CA ARG A 240 6.51 -2.55 27.55
C ARG A 240 6.37 -3.20 26.18
N LEU A 241 5.26 -2.97 25.48
CA LEU A 241 5.08 -3.48 24.12
C LEU A 241 6.09 -2.87 23.15
N LEU A 242 6.40 -1.59 23.27
CA LEU A 242 7.39 -0.91 22.44
C LEU A 242 8.83 -1.31 22.77
N ALA A 243 9.09 -1.84 23.96
CA ALA A 243 10.41 -2.34 24.40
C ALA A 243 10.57 -3.86 24.19
N ALA A 244 9.51 -4.59 23.79
CA ALA A 244 9.58 -6.03 23.60
C ALA A 244 10.51 -6.38 22.41
N PRO A 245 11.40 -7.38 22.55
CA PRO A 245 12.34 -7.76 21.49
C PRO A 245 11.65 -8.26 20.20
N ASP A 246 10.38 -8.63 20.26
CA ASP A 246 9.57 -8.99 19.08
C ASP A 246 9.17 -7.80 18.20
N ILE A 247 9.40 -6.55 18.66
CA ILE A 247 9.26 -5.31 17.88
C ILE A 247 10.62 -4.91 17.26
N GLN A 248 11.72 -5.51 17.69
CA GLN A 248 12.90 -5.45 16.86
C GLN A 248 12.48 -6.02 15.51
N VAL A 249 12.42 -5.11 14.52
CA VAL A 249 12.40 -5.48 13.10
C VAL A 249 13.33 -6.67 13.00
N MET A 250 12.78 -7.87 12.81
CA MET A 250 13.62 -8.99 12.43
C MET A 250 14.48 -8.41 11.30
N PRO A 251 15.82 -8.38 11.48
CA PRO A 251 16.65 -8.10 10.32
C PRO A 251 16.09 -9.06 9.29
N ALA A 252 15.62 -8.54 8.15
CA ALA A 252 15.03 -9.35 7.10
C ALA A 252 15.89 -10.58 7.05
N GLN A 253 15.36 -11.72 7.50
CA GLN A 253 16.13 -12.95 7.42
C GLN A 253 16.57 -12.97 5.98
N PRO A 254 17.85 -13.17 5.68
CA PRO A 254 18.26 -13.28 4.29
C PRO A 254 17.38 -14.40 3.75
N ASN A 255 16.30 -13.97 3.09
CA ASN A 255 15.39 -14.87 2.41
C ASN A 255 16.30 -15.75 1.61
N SER A 256 16.11 -17.06 1.65
CA SER A 256 16.88 -18.11 1.05
C SER A 256 17.03 -17.93 -0.47
N LEU A 257 17.56 -16.80 -0.90
CA LEU A 257 17.99 -16.50 -2.27
C LEU A 257 19.20 -17.33 -2.67
N ALA A 258 19.90 -17.90 -1.67
CA ALA A 258 21.08 -18.70 -1.88
C ALA A 258 20.83 -20.08 -2.50
N ALA A 259 19.60 -20.59 -2.48
CA ALA A 259 19.34 -21.94 -2.98
C ALA A 259 19.18 -22.01 -4.51
N ASP A 260 18.89 -20.88 -5.21
CA ASP A 260 18.53 -20.90 -6.63
C ASP A 260 19.48 -20.14 -7.56
N THR A 261 20.38 -19.29 -7.05
CA THR A 261 21.18 -18.40 -7.91
C THR A 261 22.66 -18.76 -8.03
N GLY A 262 23.17 -19.68 -7.20
CA GLY A 262 24.59 -20.10 -7.22
C GLY A 262 25.58 -19.02 -6.71
N PHE A 263 25.11 -17.89 -6.20
CA PHE A 263 25.94 -16.79 -5.67
C PHE A 263 26.09 -16.88 -4.13
N ASP A 264 27.23 -16.42 -3.63
CA ASP A 264 27.49 -16.33 -2.20
C ASP A 264 26.45 -15.40 -1.52
N PRO A 265 25.70 -15.87 -0.50
CA PRO A 265 24.72 -15.08 0.24
C PRO A 265 25.30 -13.82 0.85
N VAL A 266 26.57 -13.86 1.31
CA VAL A 266 27.27 -12.72 1.92
C VAL A 266 27.51 -11.64 0.86
N PHE A 267 27.89 -12.04 -0.35
CA PHE A 267 28.09 -11.12 -1.46
C PHE A 267 26.78 -10.46 -1.89
N LEU A 268 25.68 -11.24 -2.03
CA LEU A 268 24.37 -10.70 -2.37
C LEU A 268 23.87 -9.68 -1.33
N ALA A 269 24.00 -9.99 -0.03
CA ALA A 269 23.64 -9.09 1.05
C ALA A 269 24.49 -7.80 1.08
N LYS A 270 25.79 -7.90 0.77
CA LYS A 270 26.72 -6.76 0.65
C LYS A 270 26.30 -5.85 -0.53
N ALA A 271 26.02 -6.45 -1.68
CA ALA A 271 25.55 -5.73 -2.87
C ALA A 271 24.22 -5.03 -2.63
N GLU A 272 23.26 -5.71 -2.01
CA GLU A 272 21.94 -5.15 -1.66
C GLU A 272 22.07 -3.97 -0.70
N ARG A 273 22.91 -4.09 0.33
CA ARG A 273 23.13 -2.99 1.29
C ARG A 273 23.76 -1.76 0.63
N LEU A 274 24.80 -1.95 -0.20
CA LEU A 274 25.48 -0.85 -0.88
C LEU A 274 24.58 -0.15 -1.90
N LEU A 275 23.79 -0.93 -2.64
CA LEU A 275 22.83 -0.41 -3.60
C LEU A 275 21.65 0.26 -2.90
N GLY A 276 21.21 -0.30 -1.77
CA GLY A 276 20.09 0.20 -0.96
C GLY A 276 20.33 1.58 -0.37
N GLN A 277 21.57 1.91 -0.03
CA GLN A 277 21.95 3.25 0.43
C GLN A 277 21.67 4.36 -0.62
N ARG A 278 21.58 4.00 -1.90
CA ARG A 278 21.43 4.93 -3.04
C ARG A 278 20.07 4.85 -3.70
N LEU A 279 19.57 3.63 -3.90
CA LEU A 279 18.32 3.36 -4.60
C LEU A 279 17.17 2.98 -3.65
N GLY A 280 17.45 2.84 -2.34
CA GLY A 280 16.43 2.47 -1.36
C GLY A 280 15.93 1.03 -1.53
N PRO A 281 14.66 0.74 -1.18
CA PRO A 281 14.10 -0.62 -1.12
C PRO A 281 14.12 -1.39 -2.46
N ILE A 282 14.26 -0.70 -3.59
CA ILE A 282 14.32 -1.33 -4.91
C ILE A 282 15.60 -2.15 -5.13
N ALA A 283 16.62 -1.92 -4.30
CA ALA A 283 17.91 -2.61 -4.39
C ALA A 283 17.77 -4.13 -4.30
N ALA A 284 16.93 -4.65 -3.40
CA ALA A 284 16.67 -6.09 -3.26
C ALA A 284 16.13 -6.71 -4.57
N VAL A 285 15.21 -6.02 -5.22
CA VAL A 285 14.63 -6.46 -6.50
C VAL A 285 15.67 -6.45 -7.62
N LEU A 286 16.50 -5.41 -7.67
CA LEU A 286 17.56 -5.28 -8.67
C LEU A 286 18.62 -6.36 -8.49
N VAL A 287 19.06 -6.63 -7.25
CA VAL A 287 20.01 -7.70 -6.95
C VAL A 287 19.46 -9.06 -7.37
N LYS A 288 18.21 -9.37 -7.04
CA LYS A 288 17.54 -10.61 -7.46
C LYS A 288 17.49 -10.75 -8.98
N ARG A 289 17.08 -9.69 -9.66
CA ARG A 289 16.99 -9.67 -11.14
C ARG A 289 18.35 -9.79 -11.81
N ALA A 290 19.37 -9.14 -11.28
CA ALA A 290 20.74 -9.20 -11.79
C ALA A 290 21.36 -10.57 -11.52
N ALA A 291 21.15 -11.17 -10.34
CA ALA A 291 21.63 -12.52 -10.01
C ALA A 291 21.05 -13.61 -10.92
N ALA A 292 19.80 -13.46 -11.37
CA ALA A 292 19.20 -14.39 -12.34
C ALA A 292 19.81 -14.28 -13.76
N ARG A 293 20.59 -13.24 -14.07
CA ARG A 293 21.16 -12.95 -15.38
C ARG A 293 22.67 -13.01 -15.43
N ALA A 294 23.32 -12.92 -14.29
CA ALA A 294 24.78 -12.94 -14.17
C ALA A 294 25.30 -14.37 -14.07
N SER A 295 26.49 -14.58 -14.61
CA SER A 295 27.19 -15.88 -14.56
C SER A 295 28.24 -15.92 -13.44
N ASP A 296 28.71 -14.76 -12.97
CA ASP A 296 29.73 -14.60 -11.94
C ASP A 296 29.55 -13.29 -11.14
N HIS A 297 30.30 -13.17 -10.04
CA HIS A 297 30.23 -12.00 -9.12
C HIS A 297 30.58 -10.68 -9.83
N ALA A 298 31.55 -10.70 -10.78
CA ALA A 298 31.94 -9.51 -11.51
C ALA A 298 30.84 -9.05 -12.48
N GLY A 299 30.21 -9.99 -13.19
CA GLY A 299 29.06 -9.73 -14.05
C GLY A 299 27.86 -9.20 -13.29
N LEU A 300 27.57 -9.79 -12.10
CA LEU A 300 26.52 -9.31 -11.22
C LEU A 300 26.77 -7.86 -10.77
N ALA A 301 27.99 -7.57 -10.31
CA ALA A 301 28.34 -6.21 -9.87
C ALA A 301 28.26 -5.18 -11.00
N ARG A 302 28.67 -5.51 -12.22
CA ARG A 302 28.53 -4.64 -13.39
C ARG A 302 27.09 -4.38 -13.79
N LEU A 303 26.24 -5.41 -13.74
CA LEU A 303 24.81 -5.24 -14.00
C LEU A 303 24.15 -4.32 -12.98
N LEU A 304 24.53 -4.43 -11.70
CA LEU A 304 24.02 -3.56 -10.65
C LEU A 304 24.59 -2.14 -10.74
N ALA A 305 25.87 -1.99 -11.09
CA ALA A 305 26.47 -0.66 -11.31
C ALA A 305 25.81 0.09 -12.46
N ALA A 306 25.34 -0.62 -13.50
CA ALA A 306 24.63 -0.01 -14.64
C ALA A 306 23.29 0.65 -14.26
N GLU A 307 22.68 0.26 -13.12
CA GLU A 307 21.44 0.86 -12.60
C GLU A 307 21.70 2.21 -11.86
N LEU A 308 22.96 2.57 -11.61
CA LEU A 308 23.36 3.86 -11.02
C LEU A 308 23.58 4.90 -12.13
N ALA A 309 23.13 6.13 -11.90
CA ALA A 309 23.19 7.19 -12.91
C ALA A 309 24.56 7.90 -12.99
N ASP A 310 25.29 7.95 -11.86
CA ASP A 310 26.54 8.70 -11.73
C ASP A 310 27.74 7.77 -11.81
N GLU A 311 28.76 8.18 -12.61
CA GLU A 311 29.95 7.37 -12.83
C GLU A 311 30.83 7.23 -11.58
N GLN A 312 30.84 8.26 -10.70
CA GLN A 312 31.55 8.18 -9.43
C GLN A 312 30.85 7.21 -8.48
N GLU A 313 29.52 7.17 -8.49
CA GLU A 313 28.73 6.21 -7.70
C GLU A 313 28.95 4.78 -8.16
N LYS A 314 29.07 4.54 -9.46
CA LYS A 314 29.40 3.21 -10.03
C LYS A 314 30.75 2.72 -9.52
N GLN A 315 31.77 3.59 -9.59
CA GLN A 315 33.11 3.25 -9.12
C GLN A 315 33.14 2.97 -7.62
N LEU A 316 32.47 3.78 -6.80
CA LEU A 316 32.35 3.55 -5.35
C LEU A 316 31.59 2.26 -5.03
N PHE A 317 30.56 1.92 -5.81
CA PHE A 317 29.84 0.68 -5.65
C PHE A 317 30.71 -0.55 -5.98
N LEU A 318 31.39 -0.53 -7.11
CA LEU A 318 32.29 -1.62 -7.54
C LEU A 318 33.46 -1.81 -6.55
N SER A 319 34.11 -0.72 -6.12
CA SER A 319 35.17 -0.79 -5.13
C SER A 319 34.66 -1.29 -3.76
N GLY A 320 33.43 -0.93 -3.40
CA GLY A 320 32.77 -1.43 -2.18
C GLY A 320 32.51 -2.94 -2.22
N LEU A 321 32.39 -3.54 -3.40
CA LEU A 321 32.27 -4.99 -3.59
C LEU A 321 33.62 -5.70 -3.80
N GLU A 322 34.74 -4.97 -3.73
CA GLU A 322 36.09 -5.49 -3.96
C GLU A 322 36.30 -6.08 -5.37
N ILE A 323 35.60 -5.51 -6.36
CA ILE A 323 35.72 -5.87 -7.76
C ILE A 323 36.45 -4.73 -8.48
N GLU A 324 37.51 -5.07 -9.20
CA GLU A 324 38.22 -4.13 -10.05
C GLU A 324 37.28 -3.58 -11.15
N PRO A 325 37.34 -2.28 -11.41
CA PRO A 325 36.43 -1.59 -12.35
C PRO A 325 36.55 -2.06 -13.81
#